data_2cdb69c407b92589b59bc039c39e04bc
#
_entry.id   2cdb69c407b92589b59bc039c39e04bc
#
_cell.length_a   1.000
_cell.length_b   1.000
_cell.length_c   1.000
_cell.angle_alpha   90.00
_cell.angle_beta   90.00
_cell.angle_gamma   90.00
#
_symmetry.space_group_name_H-M   'P 1'
#
loop_
_entity.id
_entity.type
_entity.pdbx_description
1 polymer ?
#
loop_
_entity_poly.entity_id
_entity_poly.type
_entity_poly.pdbx_seq_one_letter_code
_entity_poly.pdbx_strand_id
1 'polypeptide(L)'
;WNKCDRMTWKTEDAISQNLSWRISMSYWRNIKSGLQISVLGNPVSPIDPLFLDKGCEHVESCGSNNLQAKEFPTWTWPFKVKSEGKEEIIEAEVRMSIFPPRFGAKDVSTLPVGRNSSIRQKILKEYNGILFYRQGRFIDCLRHIPSEAKKSRVFQKYDQNYKVEVNFPSSLDEAFGISTNKQYVNLPF
;
A
#
# COMPACT_ATOMS: atom_id res chain seq x y z
N TRP A 1 -16.99 -0.48 -25.11
CA TRP A 1 -16.67 0.96 -24.93
C TRP A 1 -17.68 1.70 -24.03
N ASN A 2 -18.83 1.09 -23.68
CA ASN A 2 -19.87 1.74 -22.84
C ASN A 2 -19.59 1.77 -21.33
N LYS A 3 -18.38 1.45 -20.88
CA LYS A 3 -17.99 1.55 -19.45
C LYS A 3 -17.41 2.92 -19.05
N CYS A 4 -17.14 3.80 -20.00
CA CYS A 4 -16.60 5.14 -19.73
C CYS A 4 -17.62 6.09 -19.06
N ASP A 5 -18.93 5.85 -19.24
CA ASP A 5 -19.97 6.69 -18.64
C ASP A 5 -20.06 6.61 -17.11
N ARG A 6 -19.35 5.66 -16.49
CA ARG A 6 -19.25 5.51 -15.02
C ARG A 6 -18.00 6.12 -14.41
N MET A 7 -17.15 6.76 -15.20
CA MET A 7 -16.02 7.50 -14.64
C MET A 7 -16.53 8.73 -13.90
N THR A 8 -16.33 8.72 -12.58
CA THR A 8 -16.64 9.87 -11.72
C THR A 8 -15.67 11.05 -11.93
N TRP A 9 -14.58 10.84 -12.67
CA TRP A 9 -13.55 11.84 -12.95
C TRP A 9 -13.84 12.52 -14.27
N LYS A 10 -14.61 13.61 -14.21
CA LYS A 10 -15.09 14.31 -15.39
C LYS A 10 -14.24 15.51 -15.82
N THR A 11 -13.29 15.91 -14.99
CA THR A 11 -12.38 17.04 -15.26
C THR A 11 -10.95 16.56 -15.37
N GLU A 12 -10.13 17.28 -16.14
CA GLU A 12 -8.70 17.02 -16.29
C GLU A 12 -7.98 17.03 -14.95
N ASP A 13 -8.30 17.99 -14.07
CA ASP A 13 -7.76 18.05 -12.71
C ASP A 13 -8.13 16.82 -11.88
N ALA A 14 -9.39 16.38 -11.94
CA ALA A 14 -9.82 15.20 -11.21
C ALA A 14 -9.15 13.93 -11.72
N ILE A 15 -8.97 13.81 -13.04
CA ILE A 15 -8.21 12.70 -13.66
C ILE A 15 -6.76 12.74 -13.19
N SER A 16 -6.11 13.90 -13.32
CA SER A 16 -4.72 14.09 -12.93
C SER A 16 -4.48 13.72 -11.47
N GLN A 17 -5.29 14.26 -10.56
CA GLN A 17 -5.14 14.02 -9.12
C GLN A 17 -5.37 12.55 -8.74
N ASN A 18 -6.44 11.92 -9.26
CA ASN A 18 -6.75 10.54 -8.93
C ASN A 18 -5.77 9.54 -9.56
N LEU A 19 -5.34 9.80 -10.79
CA LEU A 19 -4.36 8.97 -11.48
C LEU A 19 -2.99 9.08 -10.80
N SER A 20 -2.53 10.30 -10.51
CA SER A 20 -1.29 10.53 -9.76
C SER A 20 -1.32 9.84 -8.41
N TRP A 21 -2.43 9.93 -7.66
CA TRP A 21 -2.61 9.22 -6.40
C TRP A 21 -2.43 7.71 -6.54
N ARG A 22 -3.11 7.11 -7.51
CA ARG A 22 -3.03 5.66 -7.74
C ARG A 22 -1.63 5.22 -8.13
N ILE A 23 -0.97 5.97 -9.01
CA ILE A 23 0.41 5.70 -9.44
C ILE A 23 1.38 5.85 -8.25
N SER A 24 1.25 6.95 -7.49
CA SER A 24 2.06 7.20 -6.29
C SER A 24 2.05 6.04 -5.30
N MET A 25 0.86 5.47 -5.05
CA MET A 25 0.70 4.32 -4.15
C MET A 25 1.13 3.01 -4.78
N SER A 26 0.81 2.82 -6.08
CA SER A 26 1.07 1.52 -6.73
C SER A 26 2.54 1.30 -7.05
N TYR A 27 3.28 2.35 -7.33
CA TYR A 27 4.66 2.29 -7.80
C TYR A 27 5.64 3.02 -6.88
N TRP A 28 5.28 3.28 -5.63
CA TRP A 28 6.10 4.09 -4.74
C TRP A 28 7.52 3.56 -4.59
N ARG A 29 7.70 2.24 -4.46
CA ARG A 29 9.01 1.58 -4.36
C ARG A 29 9.81 1.77 -5.65
N ASN A 30 9.17 1.60 -6.81
CA ASN A 30 9.82 1.76 -8.11
C ASN A 30 10.21 3.22 -8.37
N ILE A 31 9.34 4.17 -8.01
CA ILE A 31 9.64 5.61 -8.11
C ILE A 31 10.84 5.96 -7.21
N LYS A 32 10.87 5.47 -5.99
CA LYS A 32 12.01 5.63 -5.08
C LYS A 32 13.29 5.00 -5.62
N SER A 33 13.19 3.92 -6.38
CA SER A 33 14.33 3.27 -7.07
C SER A 33 14.75 3.97 -8.38
N GLY A 34 14.14 5.12 -8.70
CA GLY A 34 14.52 5.95 -9.85
C GLY A 34 13.59 5.91 -11.05
N LEU A 35 12.46 5.16 -10.98
CA LEU A 35 11.44 5.21 -12.02
C LEU A 35 10.78 6.60 -12.04
N GLN A 36 10.83 7.27 -13.19
CA GLN A 36 10.18 8.56 -13.39
C GLN A 36 8.84 8.37 -14.09
N ILE A 37 7.77 8.84 -13.46
CA ILE A 37 6.42 8.82 -14.03
C ILE A 37 5.85 10.24 -13.94
N SER A 38 5.21 10.69 -15.02
CA SER A 38 4.47 11.94 -15.04
C SER A 38 3.03 11.75 -15.50
N VAL A 39 2.12 12.53 -14.98
CA VAL A 39 0.71 12.58 -15.36
C VAL A 39 0.42 13.98 -15.85
N LEU A 40 0.01 14.11 -17.12
CA LEU A 40 -0.23 15.41 -17.78
C LEU A 40 0.96 16.38 -17.60
N GLY A 41 2.19 15.88 -17.73
CA GLY A 41 3.41 16.66 -17.59
C GLY A 41 3.86 16.91 -16.14
N ASN A 42 3.05 16.58 -15.14
CA ASN A 42 3.41 16.76 -13.73
C ASN A 42 4.09 15.49 -13.19
N PRO A 43 5.25 15.58 -12.55
CA PRO A 43 5.93 14.42 -11.96
C PRO A 43 5.11 13.86 -10.80
N VAL A 44 5.09 12.52 -10.71
CA VAL A 44 4.42 11.80 -9.64
C VAL A 44 5.41 11.52 -8.53
N SER A 45 5.13 12.02 -7.32
CA SER A 45 5.92 11.75 -6.12
C SER A 45 5.49 10.43 -5.46
N PRO A 46 6.42 9.66 -4.88
CA PRO A 46 6.10 8.41 -4.21
C PRO A 46 5.32 8.65 -2.92
N ILE A 47 4.40 7.73 -2.59
CA ILE A 47 3.66 7.74 -1.32
C ILE A 47 3.87 6.40 -0.63
N ASP A 48 4.70 6.39 0.41
CA ASP A 48 4.87 5.21 1.28
C ASP A 48 3.67 5.05 2.22
N PRO A 49 2.89 3.97 2.08
CA PRO A 49 1.71 3.74 2.93
C PRO A 49 2.04 3.38 4.38
N LEU A 50 3.27 2.97 4.66
CA LEU A 50 3.74 2.69 6.01
C LEU A 50 4.24 3.94 6.75
N PHE A 51 4.42 5.07 6.06
CA PHE A 51 4.96 6.31 6.60
C PHE A 51 6.35 6.17 7.25
N LEU A 52 7.20 5.33 6.67
CA LEU A 52 8.55 5.04 7.19
C LEU A 52 9.65 5.68 6.35
N ASP A 53 9.45 5.80 5.04
CA ASP A 53 10.47 6.29 4.10
C ASP A 53 10.58 7.82 4.15
N LYS A 54 11.66 8.32 4.77
CA LYS A 54 11.95 9.76 4.94
C LYS A 54 12.11 10.52 3.62
N GLY A 55 12.36 9.84 2.51
CA GLY A 55 12.41 10.48 1.20
C GLY A 55 11.04 10.73 0.57
N CYS A 56 9.96 10.47 1.30
CA CYS A 56 8.59 10.82 0.90
C CYS A 56 8.14 12.06 1.67
N GLU A 57 7.74 13.12 0.94
CA GLU A 57 7.35 14.42 1.52
C GLU A 57 6.30 14.30 2.64
N HIS A 58 5.31 13.42 2.46
CA HIS A 58 4.25 13.21 3.45
C HIS A 58 4.74 12.54 4.75
N VAL A 59 5.87 11.82 4.71
CA VAL A 59 6.51 11.20 5.88
C VAL A 59 7.29 12.25 6.65
N GLU A 60 8.06 13.08 5.96
CA GLU A 60 8.83 14.16 6.58
C GLU A 60 7.94 15.13 7.34
N SER A 61 6.78 15.47 6.75
CA SER A 61 5.80 16.35 7.41
C SER A 61 5.21 15.77 8.70
N CYS A 62 5.20 14.45 8.87
CA CYS A 62 4.77 13.79 10.10
C CYS A 62 5.83 13.87 11.20
N GLY A 63 7.12 13.83 10.85
CA GLY A 63 8.22 13.80 11.81
C GLY A 63 8.29 15.03 12.72
N SER A 64 8.00 16.23 12.18
CA SER A 64 8.01 17.50 12.92
C SER A 64 6.89 17.66 13.93
N ASN A 65 5.88 16.78 13.96
CA ASN A 65 4.63 16.94 14.70
C ASN A 65 4.31 15.79 15.69
N ASN A 66 5.30 15.00 16.08
CA ASN A 66 5.12 13.80 16.92
C ASN A 66 4.13 12.79 16.32
N LEU A 67 4.00 12.77 15.00
CA LEU A 67 3.16 11.83 14.25
C LEU A 67 3.98 10.79 13.51
N GLN A 68 5.23 10.61 13.88
CA GLN A 68 6.12 9.65 13.24
C GLN A 68 5.62 8.23 13.48
N ALA A 69 5.50 7.47 12.41
CA ALA A 69 5.24 6.04 12.49
C ALA A 69 6.44 5.32 13.11
N LYS A 70 6.16 4.27 13.89
CA LYS A 70 7.19 3.39 14.46
C LYS A 70 7.28 2.14 13.60
N GLU A 71 8.46 1.84 13.10
CA GLU A 71 8.73 0.61 12.37
C GLU A 71 8.95 -0.56 13.31
N PHE A 72 8.43 -1.73 12.94
CA PHE A 72 8.81 -3.01 13.52
C PHE A 72 9.94 -3.62 12.71
N PRO A 73 10.74 -4.52 13.29
CA PRO A 73 11.75 -5.24 12.54
C PRO A 73 11.15 -5.91 11.31
N THR A 74 11.77 -5.69 10.16
CA THR A 74 11.40 -6.38 8.92
C THR A 74 11.70 -7.86 9.07
N TRP A 75 10.79 -8.71 8.62
CA TRP A 75 10.99 -10.16 8.59
C TRP A 75 10.68 -10.73 7.23
N THR A 76 11.10 -11.97 7.00
CA THR A 76 10.81 -12.71 5.78
C THR A 76 9.77 -13.80 6.04
N TRP A 77 8.91 -14.02 5.06
CA TRP A 77 7.93 -15.10 5.08
C TRP A 77 8.34 -16.15 4.05
N PRO A 78 8.86 -17.33 4.48
CA PRO A 78 9.36 -18.34 3.57
C PRO A 78 8.22 -19.17 2.96
N PHE A 79 8.32 -19.43 1.66
CA PHE A 79 7.44 -20.28 0.88
C PHE A 79 8.23 -21.40 0.21
N LYS A 80 7.76 -22.64 0.32
CA LYS A 80 8.30 -23.76 -0.45
C LYS A 80 7.64 -23.78 -1.83
N VAL A 81 8.43 -23.59 -2.86
CA VAL A 81 7.98 -23.61 -4.25
C VAL A 81 8.64 -24.77 -4.97
N LYS A 82 7.87 -25.52 -5.76
CA LYS A 82 8.40 -26.56 -6.65
C LYS A 82 8.61 -25.95 -8.02
N SER A 83 9.86 -25.85 -8.45
CA SER A 83 10.24 -25.43 -9.79
C SER A 83 11.10 -26.51 -10.43
N GLU A 84 10.73 -26.96 -11.62
CA GLU A 84 11.47 -28.00 -12.40
C GLU A 84 11.83 -29.26 -11.60
N GLY A 85 10.94 -29.67 -10.68
CA GLY A 85 11.13 -30.86 -9.85
C GLY A 85 12.04 -30.67 -8.62
N LYS A 86 12.54 -29.47 -8.39
CA LYS A 86 13.31 -29.10 -7.20
C LYS A 86 12.46 -28.26 -6.25
N GLU A 87 12.63 -28.47 -4.97
CA GLU A 87 12.06 -27.60 -3.94
C GLU A 87 13.01 -26.44 -3.66
N GLU A 88 12.50 -25.23 -3.79
CA GLU A 88 13.21 -24.00 -3.43
C GLU A 88 12.43 -23.25 -2.36
N ILE A 89 13.17 -22.58 -1.46
CA ILE A 89 12.57 -21.67 -0.49
C ILE A 89 12.70 -20.26 -1.07
N ILE A 90 11.55 -19.64 -1.31
CA ILE A 90 11.46 -18.26 -1.78
C ILE A 90 10.82 -17.43 -0.68
N GLU A 91 11.38 -16.25 -0.43
CA GLU A 91 10.94 -15.41 0.68
C GLU A 91 10.17 -14.19 0.18
N ALA A 92 9.08 -13.87 0.89
CA ALA A 92 8.41 -12.58 0.79
C ALA A 92 8.89 -11.67 1.94
N GLU A 93 9.18 -10.42 1.62
CA GLU A 93 9.51 -9.39 2.61
C GLU A 93 8.25 -8.92 3.30
N VAL A 94 8.24 -8.87 4.63
CA VAL A 94 7.12 -8.35 5.42
C VAL A 94 7.59 -7.18 6.26
N ARG A 95 6.95 -6.03 6.07
CA ARG A 95 7.20 -4.80 6.82
C ARG A 95 5.93 -4.38 7.56
N MET A 96 6.11 -3.80 8.73
CA MET A 96 5.00 -3.32 9.54
C MET A 96 5.34 -2.00 10.20
N SER A 97 4.36 -1.11 10.27
CA SER A 97 4.42 0.13 11.03
C SER A 97 3.22 0.29 11.95
N ILE A 98 3.42 0.96 13.08
CA ILE A 98 2.37 1.40 13.98
C ILE A 98 2.34 2.92 14.01
N PHE A 99 1.14 3.47 13.99
CA PHE A 99 0.91 4.91 14.01
C PHE A 99 0.55 5.38 15.41
N PRO A 100 0.98 6.58 15.80
CA PRO A 100 0.60 7.15 17.09
C PRO A 100 -0.93 7.40 17.14
N PRO A 101 -1.55 7.40 18.33
CA PRO A 101 -3.02 7.48 18.50
C PRO A 101 -3.67 8.67 17.79
N ARG A 102 -2.98 9.81 17.69
CA ARG A 102 -3.48 11.03 17.02
C ARG A 102 -3.24 11.06 15.51
N PHE A 103 -2.62 10.04 14.94
CA PHE A 103 -2.28 10.02 13.52
C PHE A 103 -3.47 10.24 12.59
N GLY A 104 -4.64 9.69 12.93
CA GLY A 104 -5.89 9.85 12.18
C GLY A 104 -6.72 11.08 12.56
N ALA A 105 -6.30 11.90 13.52
CA ALA A 105 -7.06 13.07 13.95
C ALA A 105 -7.15 14.13 12.85
N LYS A 106 -8.35 14.74 12.71
CA LYS A 106 -8.58 15.82 11.75
C LYS A 106 -7.95 17.14 12.21
N ASP A 107 -8.00 17.38 13.52
CA ASP A 107 -7.53 18.61 14.16
C ASP A 107 -6.15 18.38 14.79
N VAL A 108 -5.15 18.24 13.95
CA VAL A 108 -3.80 18.47 14.42
C VAL A 108 -3.49 19.92 14.04
N SER A 109 -3.80 20.83 14.93
CA SER A 109 -3.66 22.28 14.76
C SER A 109 -2.25 22.77 14.42
N THR A 110 -1.29 21.84 14.37
CA THR A 110 0.13 22.08 14.09
C THR A 110 0.58 21.49 12.76
N LEU A 111 -0.26 20.70 12.06
CA LEU A 111 0.07 20.27 10.70
C LEU A 111 -0.37 21.34 9.72
N PRO A 112 0.43 21.63 8.67
CA PRO A 112 -0.02 22.47 7.59
C PRO A 112 -1.39 21.97 7.13
N VAL A 113 -2.41 22.80 7.30
CA VAL A 113 -3.75 22.52 6.78
C VAL A 113 -3.59 22.39 5.28
N GLY A 114 -3.71 21.21 4.73
CA GLY A 114 -3.54 21.01 3.31
C GLY A 114 -3.36 19.54 2.92
N ARG A 115 -2.72 19.38 1.78
CA ARG A 115 -2.52 18.13 1.05
C ARG A 115 -2.09 16.93 1.90
N ASN A 116 -1.26 17.14 2.91
CA ASN A 116 -0.68 16.05 3.72
C ASN A 116 -1.64 15.43 4.74
N SER A 117 -2.57 16.22 5.29
CA SER A 117 -3.61 15.65 6.16
C SER A 117 -4.59 14.78 5.37
N SER A 118 -4.88 15.14 4.12
CA SER A 118 -5.75 14.37 3.23
C SER A 118 -5.09 13.05 2.80
N ILE A 119 -3.79 13.04 2.52
CA ILE A 119 -3.03 11.82 2.17
C ILE A 119 -3.09 10.84 3.33
N ARG A 120 -2.76 11.27 4.55
CA ARG A 120 -2.77 10.45 5.75
C ARG A 120 -4.13 9.82 6.00
N GLN A 121 -5.20 10.61 6.01
CA GLN A 121 -6.55 10.13 6.22
C GLN A 121 -7.01 9.20 5.10
N LYS A 122 -6.64 9.49 3.86
CA LYS A 122 -6.97 8.66 2.71
C LYS A 122 -6.30 7.29 2.81
N ILE A 123 -5.01 7.23 3.20
CA ILE A 123 -4.30 5.97 3.43
C ILE A 123 -4.94 5.17 4.56
N LEU A 124 -5.25 5.80 5.68
CA LEU A 124 -5.88 5.13 6.81
C LEU A 124 -7.24 4.52 6.43
N LYS A 125 -8.04 5.22 5.64
CA LYS A 125 -9.39 4.81 5.26
C LYS A 125 -9.41 3.80 4.11
N GLU A 126 -8.68 4.08 3.03
CA GLU A 126 -8.75 3.30 1.80
C GLU A 126 -7.88 2.04 1.82
N TYR A 127 -6.79 2.06 2.59
CA TYR A 127 -5.82 0.98 2.66
C TYR A 127 -5.78 0.34 4.06
N ASN A 128 -6.95 0.11 4.66
CA ASN A 128 -7.07 -0.57 5.95
C ASN A 128 -7.08 -2.09 5.77
N GLY A 129 -5.89 -2.69 5.76
CA GLY A 129 -5.69 -4.11 5.50
C GLY A 129 -4.21 -4.45 5.36
N ILE A 130 -3.92 -5.65 4.89
CA ILE A 130 -2.58 -6.06 4.48
C ILE A 130 -2.36 -5.64 3.03
N LEU A 131 -1.30 -4.89 2.80
CA LEU A 131 -0.93 -4.38 1.48
C LEU A 131 -0.01 -5.38 0.78
N PHE A 132 -0.39 -5.84 -0.38
CA PHE A 132 0.41 -6.77 -1.17
C PHE A 132 1.07 -6.06 -2.35
N TYR A 133 2.38 -6.21 -2.41
CA TYR A 133 3.23 -5.69 -3.48
C TYR A 133 3.93 -6.85 -4.18
N ARG A 134 3.90 -6.85 -5.51
CA ARG A 134 4.64 -7.79 -6.35
C ARG A 134 5.77 -7.05 -7.05
N GLN A 135 7.00 -7.38 -6.71
CA GLN A 135 8.18 -6.68 -7.24
C GLN A 135 8.08 -5.15 -7.09
N GLY A 136 7.64 -4.70 -5.92
CA GLY A 136 7.46 -3.27 -5.61
C GLY A 136 6.22 -2.61 -6.20
N ARG A 137 5.41 -3.33 -7.01
CA ARG A 137 4.13 -2.84 -7.52
C ARG A 137 2.98 -3.29 -6.64
N PHE A 138 2.14 -2.35 -6.20
CA PHE A 138 0.91 -2.65 -5.46
C PHE A 138 -0.04 -3.53 -6.29
N ILE A 139 -0.54 -4.57 -5.68
CA ILE A 139 -1.51 -5.51 -6.27
C ILE A 139 -2.86 -5.36 -5.59
N ASP A 140 -2.89 -5.50 -4.24
CA ASP A 140 -4.15 -5.57 -3.51
C ASP A 140 -3.99 -5.11 -2.05
N CYS A 141 -5.13 -4.76 -1.45
CA CYS A 141 -5.25 -4.52 -0.01
C CYS A 141 -6.24 -5.53 0.57
N LEU A 142 -5.73 -6.59 1.17
CA LEU A 142 -6.56 -7.64 1.75
C LEU A 142 -7.15 -7.17 3.08
N ARG A 143 -8.46 -6.93 3.08
CA ARG A 143 -9.22 -6.49 4.26
C ARG A 143 -9.82 -7.62 5.06
N HIS A 144 -9.95 -8.78 4.44
CA HIS A 144 -10.47 -10.00 5.04
C HIS A 144 -9.36 -11.03 5.08
N ILE A 145 -8.99 -11.48 6.27
CA ILE A 145 -8.05 -12.59 6.43
C ILE A 145 -8.92 -13.84 6.57
N PRO A 146 -8.93 -14.73 5.57
CA PRO A 146 -9.60 -16.02 5.70
C PRO A 146 -9.01 -16.78 6.88
N SER A 147 -9.81 -17.60 7.54
CA SER A 147 -9.38 -18.45 8.65
C SER A 147 -10.10 -19.78 8.56
N GLU A 148 -9.36 -20.88 8.68
CA GLU A 148 -9.91 -22.24 8.75
C GLU A 148 -10.91 -22.39 9.89
N ALA A 149 -10.81 -21.60 10.95
CA ALA A 149 -11.69 -21.60 12.12
C ALA A 149 -13.06 -20.95 11.88
N LYS A 150 -13.55 -20.85 10.64
CA LYS A 150 -14.86 -20.30 10.25
C LYS A 150 -15.11 -18.82 10.62
N LYS A 151 -14.15 -18.12 11.19
CA LYS A 151 -14.26 -16.70 11.50
C LYS A 151 -13.17 -15.92 10.75
N SER A 152 -13.49 -15.43 9.57
CA SER A 152 -12.60 -14.50 8.87
C SER A 152 -12.42 -13.25 9.73
N ARG A 153 -11.16 -12.84 9.96
CA ARG A 153 -10.87 -11.57 10.59
C ARG A 153 -11.03 -10.47 9.54
N VAL A 154 -11.87 -9.49 9.85
CA VAL A 154 -12.07 -8.29 9.03
C VAL A 154 -11.35 -7.14 9.70
N PHE A 155 -10.55 -6.39 8.95
CA PHE A 155 -9.94 -5.16 9.45
C PHE A 155 -11.00 -4.12 9.79
N GLN A 156 -11.04 -3.73 11.05
CA GLN A 156 -11.99 -2.77 11.59
C GLN A 156 -11.39 -1.35 11.65
N LYS A 157 -12.19 -0.36 12.01
CA LYS A 157 -11.73 1.03 12.10
C LYS A 157 -10.58 1.21 13.10
N TYR A 158 -10.56 0.45 14.19
CA TYR A 158 -9.48 0.51 15.19
C TYR A 158 -8.17 -0.13 14.72
N ASP A 159 -8.22 -0.99 13.69
CA ASP A 159 -7.03 -1.58 13.07
C ASP A 159 -6.29 -0.59 12.15
N GLN A 160 -6.81 0.61 11.95
CA GLN A 160 -6.17 1.65 11.15
C GLN A 160 -4.85 2.16 11.72
N ASN A 161 -4.59 1.89 13.00
CA ASN A 161 -3.38 2.37 13.70
C ASN A 161 -2.12 1.59 13.36
N TYR A 162 -2.20 0.56 12.51
CA TYR A 162 -1.04 -0.15 11.99
C TYR A 162 -1.22 -0.48 10.52
N LYS A 163 -0.09 -0.70 9.84
CA LYS A 163 -0.06 -1.15 8.44
C LYS A 163 0.92 -2.31 8.32
N VAL A 164 0.55 -3.26 7.48
CA VAL A 164 1.39 -4.39 7.09
C VAL A 164 1.54 -4.37 5.59
N GLU A 165 2.76 -4.52 5.11
CA GLU A 165 3.11 -4.62 3.71
C GLU A 165 3.82 -5.95 3.47
N VAL A 166 3.39 -6.69 2.48
CA VAL A 166 4.02 -7.92 2.00
C VAL A 166 4.50 -7.67 0.57
N ASN A 167 5.81 -7.71 0.36
CA ASN A 167 6.41 -7.57 -0.96
C ASN A 167 7.03 -8.89 -1.38
N PHE A 168 6.64 -9.40 -2.54
CA PHE A 168 7.03 -10.73 -3.00
C PHE A 168 7.47 -10.73 -4.46
N PRO A 169 8.38 -11.65 -4.84
CA PRO A 169 8.81 -11.84 -6.22
C PRO A 169 7.75 -12.56 -7.06
N SER A 170 7.86 -12.46 -8.38
CA SER A 170 6.93 -13.11 -9.33
C SER A 170 6.88 -14.64 -9.24
N SER A 171 7.93 -15.26 -8.74
CA SER A 171 7.99 -16.70 -8.48
C SER A 171 6.99 -17.18 -7.41
N LEU A 172 6.41 -16.27 -6.63
CA LEU A 172 5.36 -16.55 -5.64
C LEU A 172 3.94 -16.24 -6.14
N ASP A 173 3.76 -15.95 -7.43
CA ASP A 173 2.43 -15.64 -8.01
C ASP A 173 1.41 -16.74 -7.71
N GLU A 174 1.80 -18.00 -7.86
CA GLU A 174 0.93 -19.15 -7.59
C GLU A 174 0.60 -19.27 -6.10
N ALA A 175 1.59 -19.10 -5.22
CA ALA A 175 1.42 -19.17 -3.77
C ALA A 175 0.47 -18.09 -3.24
N PHE A 176 0.46 -16.92 -3.87
CA PHE A 176 -0.47 -15.82 -3.55
C PHE A 176 -1.76 -15.84 -4.38
N GLY A 177 -1.97 -16.88 -5.20
CA GLY A 177 -3.16 -17.02 -6.03
C GLY A 177 -3.34 -15.88 -7.02
N ILE A 178 -2.23 -15.31 -7.51
CA ILE A 178 -2.27 -14.19 -8.45
C ILE A 178 -2.78 -14.68 -9.80
N SER A 179 -3.97 -14.24 -10.18
CA SER A 179 -4.55 -14.54 -11.48
C SER A 179 -3.76 -13.89 -12.64
N THR A 180 -4.05 -14.33 -13.87
CA THR A 180 -3.48 -13.77 -15.11
C THR A 180 -3.60 -12.24 -15.18
N ASN A 181 -4.65 -11.68 -14.58
CA ASN A 181 -4.89 -10.23 -14.54
C ASN A 181 -4.01 -9.51 -13.50
N LYS A 182 -3.32 -10.24 -12.60
CA LYS A 182 -2.40 -9.70 -11.58
C LYS A 182 -3.01 -8.55 -10.75
N GLN A 183 -4.29 -8.64 -10.42
CA GLN A 183 -5.05 -7.57 -9.77
C GLN A 183 -5.55 -7.92 -8.37
N TYR A 184 -5.53 -9.20 -8.01
CA TYR A 184 -6.07 -9.68 -6.72
C TYR A 184 -5.15 -10.75 -6.13
N VAL A 185 -5.10 -10.75 -4.81
CA VAL A 185 -4.48 -11.81 -4.02
C VAL A 185 -5.57 -12.76 -3.54
N ASN A 186 -5.40 -14.05 -3.83
CA ASN A 186 -6.29 -15.11 -3.34
C ASN A 186 -5.44 -16.15 -2.61
N LEU A 187 -5.30 -15.97 -1.30
CA LEU A 187 -4.51 -16.88 -0.48
C LEU A 187 -5.21 -18.24 -0.43
N PRO A 188 -4.55 -19.33 -0.86
CA PRO A 188 -5.09 -20.68 -0.70
C PRO A 188 -4.96 -21.07 0.78
N PHE A 189 -6.10 -21.28 1.44
CA PHE A 189 -6.21 -21.83 2.79
C PHE A 189 -6.92 -23.18 2.74
#